data_056e2e0b6be2ecc005fb18b06856cd7a
#
_entry.id   056e2e0b6be2ecc005fb18b06856cd7a
#
_cell.length_a   1.000
_cell.length_b   1.000
_cell.length_c   1.000
_cell.angle_alpha   90.00
_cell.angle_beta   90.00
_cell.angle_gamma   90.00
#
_symmetry.space_group_name_H-M   'P 1'
#
loop_
_entity.id
_entity.type
_entity.pdbx_description
1 polymer ?
#
loop_
_entity_poly.entity_id
_entity_poly.type
_entity_poly.pdbx_seq_one_letter_code
_entity_poly.pdbx_strand_id
1 'polypeptide(L)'
;MWVSALAHCQKRFEGQMPKYKNEPSGGIGAFSPDSFPVFDVFRENCYVIADSNHGFKMIGVGKLVAEEICGVHSKLMEPFRFSRYIEGKLHPVSNSPFPWS
;
A
#
# COMPACT_ATOMS: atom_id res chain seq x y z
N MET A 1 17.12 -3.79 -11.86
CA MET A 1 16.22 -4.22 -10.76
C MET A 1 16.39 -5.69 -10.40
N TRP A 2 16.27 -6.63 -11.33
CA TRP A 2 16.43 -8.08 -11.06
C TRP A 2 17.80 -8.43 -10.44
N VAL A 3 18.88 -7.94 -11.03
CA VAL A 3 20.25 -8.16 -10.54
C VAL A 3 20.44 -7.59 -9.12
N SER A 4 19.90 -6.40 -8.85
CA SER A 4 19.92 -5.82 -7.50
C SER A 4 19.16 -6.67 -6.49
N ALA A 5 18.00 -7.18 -6.85
CA ALA A 5 17.21 -8.05 -5.98
C ALA A 5 17.96 -9.33 -5.65
N LEU A 6 18.58 -9.98 -6.63
CA LEU A 6 19.41 -11.16 -6.43
C LEU A 6 20.61 -10.88 -5.52
N ALA A 7 21.31 -9.76 -5.73
CA ALA A 7 22.44 -9.37 -4.91
C ALA A 7 22.04 -9.18 -3.44
N HIS A 8 20.91 -8.53 -3.18
CA HIS A 8 20.37 -8.39 -1.83
C HIS A 8 20.00 -9.73 -1.19
N CYS A 9 19.39 -10.62 -1.94
CA CYS A 9 19.04 -11.96 -1.45
C CYS A 9 20.31 -12.77 -1.14
N GLN A 10 21.30 -12.75 -1.99
CA GLN A 10 22.59 -13.42 -1.76
C GLN A 10 23.26 -12.95 -0.47
N LYS A 11 23.27 -11.64 -0.23
CA LYS A 11 23.86 -11.07 0.97
C LYS A 11 23.09 -11.46 2.24
N ARG A 12 21.76 -11.51 2.19
CA ARG A 12 20.93 -11.81 3.38
C ARG A 12 20.82 -13.30 3.69
N PHE A 13 20.91 -14.14 2.68
CA PHE A 13 20.75 -15.59 2.81
C PHE A 13 22.03 -16.35 2.45
N GLU A 14 23.17 -15.77 2.78
CA GLU A 14 24.48 -16.37 2.57
C GLU A 14 24.54 -17.77 3.17
N GLY A 15 24.95 -18.75 2.39
CA GLY A 15 24.96 -20.16 2.79
C GLY A 15 23.61 -20.87 2.77
N GLN A 16 22.52 -20.15 2.49
CA GLN A 16 21.15 -20.69 2.42
C GLN A 16 20.48 -20.26 1.10
N MET A 17 21.20 -20.31 0.01
CA MET A 17 20.69 -19.90 -1.29
C MET A 17 19.47 -20.72 -1.69
N PRO A 18 18.26 -20.15 -1.66
CA PRO A 18 17.09 -20.83 -2.17
C PRO A 18 17.20 -21.00 -3.68
N LYS A 19 16.44 -21.93 -4.24
CA LYS A 19 16.33 -22.08 -5.69
C LYS A 19 15.51 -20.92 -6.24
N TYR A 20 16.16 -19.99 -6.90
CA TYR A 20 15.49 -18.88 -7.55
C TYR A 20 14.90 -19.30 -8.91
N LYS A 21 13.78 -18.67 -9.25
CA LYS A 21 13.32 -18.71 -10.63
C LYS A 21 14.28 -17.92 -11.51
N ASN A 22 14.60 -18.45 -12.68
CA ASN A 22 15.47 -17.78 -13.64
C ASN A 22 14.77 -16.63 -14.36
N GLU A 23 13.45 -16.56 -14.31
CA GLU A 23 12.65 -15.55 -14.98
C GLU A 23 11.98 -14.62 -13.97
N PRO A 24 12.17 -13.30 -14.11
CA PRO A 24 11.42 -12.33 -13.34
C PRO A 24 9.94 -12.35 -13.73
N SER A 25 9.07 -12.08 -12.79
CA SER A 25 7.65 -11.88 -13.03
C SER A 25 7.26 -10.45 -12.67
N GLY A 26 6.28 -9.93 -13.35
CA GLY A 26 5.74 -8.59 -13.08
C GLY A 26 4.23 -8.56 -13.23
N GLY A 27 3.64 -7.45 -12.91
CA GLY A 27 2.20 -7.25 -13.01
C GLY A 27 1.84 -5.77 -13.04
N ILE A 28 0.56 -5.49 -13.19
CA ILE A 28 0.02 -4.13 -13.17
C ILE A 28 -0.42 -3.81 -11.74
N GLY A 29 0.12 -2.72 -11.19
CA GLY A 29 -0.31 -2.19 -9.89
C GLY A 29 -1.26 -1.00 -10.07
N ALA A 30 -2.22 -0.89 -9.16
CA ALA A 30 -3.13 0.24 -9.13
C ALA A 30 -2.64 1.30 -8.14
N PHE A 31 -2.68 2.56 -8.55
CA PHE A 31 -2.32 3.70 -7.72
C PHE A 31 -3.47 4.69 -7.65
N SER A 32 -3.67 5.28 -6.48
CA SER A 32 -4.54 6.43 -6.31
C SER A 32 -3.86 7.71 -6.86
N PRO A 33 -4.61 8.79 -7.12
CA PRO A 33 -4.02 10.03 -7.67
C PRO A 33 -2.89 10.64 -6.84
N ASP A 34 -2.91 10.47 -5.53
CA ASP A 34 -1.87 10.96 -4.63
C ASP A 34 -0.93 9.88 -4.12
N SER A 35 -1.05 8.65 -4.64
CA SER A 35 -0.28 7.47 -4.22
C SER A 35 -0.47 7.08 -2.74
N PHE A 36 -1.51 7.58 -2.09
CA PHE A 36 -1.88 7.20 -0.73
C PHE A 36 -3.15 6.35 -0.71
N PRO A 37 -3.29 5.45 0.28
CA PRO A 37 -4.45 4.56 0.35
C PRO A 37 -5.74 5.31 0.67
N VAL A 38 -6.88 4.64 0.43
CA VAL A 38 -8.21 5.11 0.77
C VAL A 38 -8.89 4.09 1.68
N PHE A 39 -9.41 4.55 2.80
CA PHE A 39 -10.24 3.79 3.73
C PHE A 39 -11.51 4.57 3.98
N ASP A 40 -12.62 4.15 3.40
CA ASP A 40 -13.87 4.89 3.57
C ASP A 40 -15.09 4.06 3.24
N VAL A 41 -16.25 4.53 3.70
CA VAL A 41 -17.53 4.08 3.22
C VAL A 41 -17.80 4.80 1.90
N PHE A 42 -17.63 4.09 0.81
CA PHE A 42 -17.77 4.65 -0.54
C PHE A 42 -19.24 4.82 -0.96
N ARG A 43 -20.07 3.88 -0.60
CA ARG A 43 -21.52 3.87 -0.79
C ARG A 43 -22.19 3.18 0.38
N GLU A 44 -23.51 3.29 0.47
CA GLU A 44 -24.29 2.59 1.47
C GLU A 44 -23.91 1.09 1.49
N ASN A 45 -23.58 0.58 2.67
CA ASN A 45 -23.13 -0.80 2.90
C ASN A 45 -21.88 -1.23 2.11
N CYS A 46 -21.08 -0.27 1.65
CA CYS A 46 -19.86 -0.56 0.90
C CYS A 46 -18.67 0.18 1.50
N TYR A 47 -17.85 -0.54 2.28
CA TYR A 47 -16.58 -0.03 2.78
C TYR A 47 -15.46 -0.37 1.79
N VAL A 48 -14.65 0.61 1.40
CA VAL A 48 -13.54 0.42 0.47
C VAL A 48 -12.20 0.48 1.20
N ILE A 49 -11.32 -0.45 0.85
CA ILE A 49 -9.91 -0.46 1.21
C ILE A 49 -9.14 -0.48 -0.10
N ALA A 50 -8.60 0.66 -0.50
CA ALA A 50 -7.78 0.77 -1.70
C ALA A 50 -6.35 1.11 -1.27
N ASP A 51 -5.44 0.17 -1.41
CA ASP A 51 -4.11 0.25 -0.82
C ASP A 51 -3.10 1.11 -1.61
N SER A 52 -3.43 1.46 -2.85
CA SER A 52 -2.51 2.20 -3.73
C SER A 52 -1.12 1.55 -3.82
N ASN A 53 -1.08 0.22 -3.91
CA ASN A 53 0.14 -0.60 -4.00
C ASN A 53 1.06 -0.52 -2.75
N HIS A 54 0.48 -0.31 -1.58
CA HIS A 54 1.16 -0.27 -0.28
C HIS A 54 0.81 -1.44 0.65
N GLY A 55 0.39 -2.56 0.10
CA GLY A 55 -0.16 -3.70 0.86
C GLY A 55 0.66 -4.11 2.08
N PHE A 56 1.98 -4.20 1.98
CA PHE A 56 2.78 -4.63 3.14
C PHE A 56 2.94 -3.54 4.19
N LYS A 57 2.84 -2.28 3.83
CA LYS A 57 2.86 -1.16 4.80
C LYS A 57 1.56 -1.10 5.60
N MET A 58 0.53 -1.79 5.12
CA MET A 58 -0.83 -1.73 5.65
C MET A 58 -1.23 -2.95 6.49
N ILE A 59 -0.31 -3.83 6.81
CA ILE A 59 -0.61 -5.03 7.62
C ILE A 59 -1.30 -4.67 8.94
N GLY A 60 -0.90 -3.57 9.58
CA GLY A 60 -1.51 -3.09 10.82
C GLY A 60 -2.87 -2.40 10.67
N VAL A 61 -3.27 -2.04 9.45
CA VAL A 61 -4.50 -1.28 9.20
C VAL A 61 -5.75 -2.12 9.41
N GLY A 62 -5.66 -3.43 9.21
CA GLY A 62 -6.82 -4.33 9.35
C GLY A 62 -7.55 -4.22 10.68
N LYS A 63 -6.82 -4.04 11.78
CA LYS A 63 -7.42 -3.81 13.10
C LYS A 63 -8.24 -2.52 13.14
N LEU A 64 -7.67 -1.43 12.63
CA LEU A 64 -8.34 -0.12 12.61
C LEU A 64 -9.59 -0.14 11.74
N VAL A 65 -9.54 -0.81 10.59
CA VAL A 65 -10.68 -0.99 9.70
C VAL A 65 -11.78 -1.81 10.36
N ALA A 66 -11.42 -2.91 11.02
CA ALA A 66 -12.38 -3.75 11.71
C ALA A 66 -13.08 -2.99 12.85
N GLU A 67 -12.33 -2.23 13.64
CA GLU A 67 -12.87 -1.36 14.69
C GLU A 67 -13.83 -0.32 14.11
N GLU A 68 -13.48 0.30 13.00
CA GLU A 68 -14.31 1.32 12.35
C GLU A 68 -15.61 0.73 11.79
N ILE A 69 -15.57 -0.43 11.19
CA ILE A 69 -16.78 -1.14 10.74
C ILE A 69 -17.69 -1.48 11.92
N CYS A 70 -17.12 -1.74 13.09
CA CYS A 70 -17.86 -1.96 14.35
C CYS A 70 -18.28 -0.68 15.07
N GLY A 71 -18.05 0.50 14.49
CA GLY A 71 -18.46 1.79 15.03
C GLY A 71 -17.42 2.54 15.85
N VAL A 72 -16.18 2.05 15.94
CA VAL A 72 -15.08 2.72 16.65
C VAL A 72 -14.29 3.61 15.68
N HIS A 73 -14.39 4.92 15.83
CA HIS A 73 -13.71 5.88 14.98
C HIS A 73 -12.22 5.95 15.27
N SER A 74 -11.39 5.95 14.21
CA SER A 74 -9.94 6.12 14.33
C SER A 74 -9.48 7.43 13.67
N LYS A 75 -8.84 8.29 14.44
CA LYS A 75 -8.25 9.54 13.93
C LYS A 75 -7.10 9.29 12.95
N LEU A 76 -6.41 8.17 13.08
CA LEU A 76 -5.31 7.81 12.18
C LEU A 76 -5.77 7.56 10.74
N MET A 77 -7.05 7.21 10.56
CA MET A 77 -7.61 6.92 9.24
C MET A 77 -8.25 8.14 8.56
N GLU A 78 -8.48 9.22 9.29
CA GLU A 78 -9.10 10.43 8.74
C GLU A 78 -8.37 11.02 7.53
N PRO A 79 -7.02 11.10 7.50
CA PRO A 79 -6.30 11.62 6.34
C PRO A 79 -6.49 10.80 5.07
N PHE A 80 -7.02 9.57 5.18
CA PHE A 80 -7.14 8.63 4.07
C PHE A 80 -8.58 8.46 3.57
N ARG A 81 -9.44 9.44 3.83
CA ARG A 81 -10.82 9.42 3.35
C ARG A 81 -10.91 9.80 1.87
N PHE A 82 -11.93 9.28 1.21
CA PHE A 82 -12.20 9.59 -0.19
C PHE A 82 -12.52 11.07 -0.42
N SER A 83 -13.08 11.75 0.59
CA SER A 83 -13.44 13.17 0.51
C SER A 83 -12.27 14.08 0.13
N ARG A 84 -11.02 13.69 0.40
CA ARG A 84 -9.85 14.49 0.01
C ARG A 84 -9.75 14.73 -1.50
N TYR A 85 -10.24 13.81 -2.31
CA TYR A 85 -10.27 13.97 -3.77
C TYR A 85 -11.31 15.00 -4.21
N ILE A 86 -12.47 15.01 -3.55
CA ILE A 86 -13.54 15.97 -3.82
C ILE A 86 -13.14 17.37 -3.38
N GLU A 87 -12.47 17.49 -2.23
CA GLU A 87 -12.01 18.75 -1.64
C GLU A 87 -10.70 19.26 -2.25
N GLY A 88 -10.02 18.48 -3.07
CA GLY A 88 -8.73 18.82 -3.65
C GLY A 88 -7.57 18.80 -2.65
N LYS A 89 -7.74 18.22 -1.46
CA LYS A 89 -6.73 18.13 -0.40
C LYS A 89 -5.88 16.87 -0.52
N LEU A 90 -5.20 16.72 -1.63
CA LEU A 90 -4.34 15.57 -1.87
C LEU A 90 -3.08 15.60 -0.99
N HIS A 91 -2.58 14.42 -0.63
CA HIS A 91 -1.28 14.31 0.01
C HIS A 91 -0.17 14.73 -0.95
N PRO A 92 0.94 15.29 -0.44
CA PRO A 92 2.10 15.58 -1.27
C PRO A 92 2.65 14.28 -1.87
N VAL A 93 3.03 14.34 -3.13
CA VAL A 93 3.64 13.20 -3.83
C VAL A 93 5.00 12.90 -3.20
N SER A 94 5.30 11.62 -3.04
CA SER A 94 6.62 11.19 -2.56
C SER A 94 7.73 11.66 -3.50
N ASN A 95 8.78 12.24 -2.92
CA ASN A 95 10.00 12.60 -3.65
C ASN A 95 10.96 11.41 -3.85
N SER A 96 10.52 10.21 -3.56
CA SER A 96 11.32 9.02 -3.82
C SER A 96 11.55 8.82 -5.31
N PRO A 97 12.75 8.34 -5.71
CA PRO A 97 13.02 7.99 -7.10
C PRO A 97 12.20 6.80 -7.59
N PHE A 98 11.49 6.12 -6.69
CA PHE A 98 10.66 4.98 -7.02
C PHE A 98 9.17 5.34 -6.89
N PRO A 99 8.37 5.16 -7.95
CA PRO A 99 6.96 5.53 -7.94
C PRO A 99 6.10 4.72 -6.95
N TRP A 100 6.63 3.62 -6.45
CA TRP A 100 5.93 2.74 -5.50
C TRP A 100 6.34 2.95 -4.03
N SER A 101 7.11 3.93 -3.72
CA SER A 101 7.58 4.17 -2.35
C SER A 101 6.76 5.20 -1.58
#